data_3161a9d3ae320343303b97c779750927
#
_entry.id   3161a9d3ae320343303b97c779750927
#
_cell.length_a   1.000
_cell.length_b   1.000
_cell.length_c   1.000
_cell.angle_alpha   90.00
_cell.angle_beta   90.00
_cell.angle_gamma   90.00
#
_symmetry.space_group_name_H-M   'P 1'
#
loop_
_entity.id
_entity.type
_entity.pdbx_description
1 polymer ?
#
loop_
_entity_poly.entity_id
_entity_poly.type
_entity_poly.pdbx_seq_one_letter_code
_entity_poly.pdbx_strand_id
1 'polypeptide(L)'
;MNDFVASFFKFQERKTTWQRETIGGITSFVTMAYIIFVNPQIMAAAGMDKGTVMLATCLAAAAGTLLMALYANAPFGLAPGMGINAFFAYTLCGAMGYTWEQGLGAVLLSGIIFVVVSVTGLRSRIISEIPMHLKKAIGIGIGMFILYIGLKNASLLSFSANPGSFIPLGDSMKLDSSIIPALTFANDSAKLALVGIFLNIGFLLRGTRGGMLLSIIITSMLGCYLQFFSGWQLGLHLPGSMPVGDLSETFGKCLSGFMQLFDTSKGIGVMIFSLFSVMITMTIADMFDTIGTVLATASRANLVDEDGNIINGERILLADATATVMGAFFGTSTVTTYVESSTGVAAGARTGFASVVTALLFLLSVSLAPLLGMVPAAATAPVLIMVGIMMASDIGDIDWRNLEVAVPAYFTMMIMCFGYNIADGIAIGFIMFSFVKLAVGKWTEVSWLVRGLSAMFLLRFVFMLFY
;
A
#
# COMPACT_ATOMS: atom_id res chain seq x y z
N MET A 1 -31.96 -22.62 0.76
CA MET A 1 -30.99 -21.50 0.85
C MET A 1 -29.54 -22.00 0.79
N ASN A 2 -29.17 -23.02 1.57
CA ASN A 2 -27.80 -23.57 1.56
C ASN A 2 -27.36 -24.13 0.18
N ASP A 3 -28.26 -24.83 -0.54
CA ASP A 3 -27.94 -25.39 -1.85
C ASP A 3 -27.78 -24.31 -2.94
N PHE A 4 -28.53 -23.24 -2.88
CA PHE A 4 -28.41 -22.10 -3.80
C PHE A 4 -27.03 -21.41 -3.64
N VAL A 5 -26.66 -21.10 -2.41
CA VAL A 5 -25.36 -20.44 -2.12
C VAL A 5 -24.18 -21.36 -2.48
N ALA A 6 -24.28 -22.65 -2.14
CA ALA A 6 -23.24 -23.62 -2.50
C ALA A 6 -23.10 -23.78 -4.04
N SER A 7 -24.20 -23.73 -4.77
CA SER A 7 -24.20 -23.75 -6.24
C SER A 7 -23.63 -22.45 -6.82
N PHE A 8 -24.04 -21.28 -6.30
CA PHE A 8 -23.53 -19.99 -6.75
C PHE A 8 -22.01 -19.88 -6.63
N PHE A 9 -21.45 -20.29 -5.47
CA PHE A 9 -20.01 -20.27 -5.23
C PHE A 9 -19.30 -21.51 -5.75
N LYS A 10 -19.97 -22.45 -6.42
CA LYS A 10 -19.41 -23.65 -7.06
C LYS A 10 -18.66 -24.57 -6.08
N PHE A 11 -19.21 -24.83 -4.91
CA PHE A 11 -18.56 -25.64 -3.87
C PHE A 11 -18.19 -27.04 -4.34
N GLN A 12 -19.05 -27.71 -5.11
CA GLN A 12 -18.79 -29.05 -5.64
C GLN A 12 -17.63 -29.04 -6.65
N GLU A 13 -17.64 -28.06 -7.58
CA GLU A 13 -16.59 -27.91 -8.59
C GLU A 13 -15.22 -27.64 -7.95
N ARG A 14 -15.21 -26.80 -6.89
CA ARG A 14 -14.00 -26.41 -6.14
C ARG A 14 -13.65 -27.38 -5.00
N LYS A 15 -14.39 -28.47 -4.82
CA LYS A 15 -14.17 -29.52 -3.79
C LYS A 15 -14.00 -28.95 -2.38
N THR A 16 -14.86 -27.99 -2.00
CA THR A 16 -14.83 -27.31 -0.71
C THR A 16 -16.08 -27.55 0.13
N THR A 17 -16.08 -27.07 1.38
CA THR A 17 -17.17 -27.21 2.33
C THR A 17 -17.41 -25.89 3.06
N TRP A 18 -18.59 -25.68 3.60
CA TRP A 18 -18.95 -24.52 4.42
C TRP A 18 -17.94 -24.23 5.51
N GLN A 19 -17.52 -25.28 6.23
CA GLN A 19 -16.57 -25.15 7.33
C GLN A 19 -15.21 -24.66 6.85
N ARG A 20 -14.69 -25.21 5.73
CA ARG A 20 -13.40 -24.80 5.17
C ARG A 20 -13.42 -23.34 4.70
N GLU A 21 -14.48 -22.96 4.00
CA GLU A 21 -14.66 -21.60 3.51
C GLU A 21 -14.77 -20.59 4.67
N THR A 22 -15.56 -20.91 5.71
CA THR A 22 -15.71 -20.06 6.88
C THR A 22 -14.39 -19.91 7.65
N ILE A 23 -13.69 -21.02 7.92
CA ILE A 23 -12.39 -20.97 8.58
C ILE A 23 -11.38 -20.20 7.73
N GLY A 24 -11.38 -20.41 6.42
CA GLY A 24 -10.52 -19.69 5.51
C GLY A 24 -10.78 -18.19 5.51
N GLY A 25 -12.06 -17.78 5.46
CA GLY A 25 -12.44 -16.38 5.53
C GLY A 25 -12.07 -15.70 6.86
N ILE A 26 -12.31 -16.36 7.99
CA ILE A 26 -11.87 -15.88 9.31
C ILE A 26 -10.34 -15.75 9.34
N THR A 27 -9.60 -16.73 8.81
CA THR A 27 -8.14 -16.72 8.79
C THR A 27 -7.62 -15.55 7.94
N SER A 28 -8.19 -15.32 6.74
CA SER A 28 -7.86 -14.17 5.90
C SER A 28 -8.10 -12.86 6.65
N PHE A 29 -9.27 -12.70 7.26
CA PHE A 29 -9.57 -11.49 8.04
C PHE A 29 -8.57 -11.26 9.16
N VAL A 30 -8.30 -12.27 10.01
CA VAL A 30 -7.40 -12.13 11.17
C VAL A 30 -5.99 -11.76 10.74
N THR A 31 -5.52 -12.25 9.58
CA THR A 31 -4.20 -11.89 9.06
C THR A 31 -4.14 -10.49 8.43
N MET A 32 -5.27 -9.99 7.90
CA MET A 32 -5.39 -8.68 7.29
C MET A 32 -5.82 -7.58 8.26
N ALA A 33 -6.44 -7.92 9.40
CA ALA A 33 -7.12 -6.98 10.29
C ALA A 33 -6.20 -5.90 10.91
N TYR A 34 -4.88 -6.08 10.85
CA TYR A 34 -3.93 -5.05 11.26
C TYR A 34 -4.11 -3.74 10.46
N ILE A 35 -4.62 -3.80 9.22
CA ILE A 35 -4.83 -2.63 8.35
C ILE A 35 -5.83 -1.64 8.95
N ILE A 36 -6.78 -2.13 9.75
CA ILE A 36 -7.78 -1.30 10.45
C ILE A 36 -7.12 -0.24 11.33
N PHE A 37 -5.95 -0.56 11.89
CA PHE A 37 -5.18 0.33 12.75
C PHE A 37 -4.04 1.03 12.01
N VAL A 38 -3.42 0.36 11.04
CA VAL A 38 -2.25 0.87 10.33
C VAL A 38 -2.62 1.91 9.28
N ASN A 39 -3.70 1.69 8.50
CA ASN A 39 -4.10 2.64 7.46
C ASN A 39 -4.46 4.04 8.03
N PRO A 40 -5.25 4.17 9.11
CA PRO A 40 -5.50 5.47 9.74
C PRO A 40 -4.22 6.18 10.20
N GLN A 41 -3.22 5.45 10.66
CA GLN A 41 -1.94 6.04 11.07
C GLN A 41 -1.16 6.61 9.88
N ILE A 42 -1.18 5.93 8.74
CA ILE A 42 -0.51 6.40 7.52
C ILE A 42 -1.25 7.62 6.95
N MET A 43 -2.58 7.53 6.80
CA MET A 43 -3.38 8.58 6.19
C MET A 43 -3.45 9.85 7.06
N ALA A 44 -3.29 9.72 8.38
CA ALA A 44 -3.17 10.87 9.27
C ALA A 44 -1.95 11.75 8.96
N ALA A 45 -0.90 11.21 8.35
CA ALA A 45 0.24 12.01 7.88
C ALA A 45 -0.13 12.95 6.72
N ALA A 46 -1.23 12.67 5.99
CA ALA A 46 -1.82 13.56 5.00
C ALA A 46 -2.81 14.57 5.59
N GLY A 47 -3.01 14.59 6.92
CA GLY A 47 -3.96 15.47 7.60
C GLY A 47 -5.38 14.93 7.70
N MET A 48 -5.63 13.66 7.39
CA MET A 48 -6.94 13.03 7.52
C MET A 48 -7.23 12.60 8.95
N ASP A 49 -8.50 12.68 9.39
CA ASP A 49 -8.91 12.19 10.70
C ASP A 49 -8.81 10.67 10.80
N LYS A 50 -8.18 10.18 11.87
CA LYS A 50 -7.94 8.75 12.08
C LYS A 50 -9.22 7.93 12.23
N GLY A 51 -10.22 8.46 12.93
CA GLY A 51 -11.50 7.79 13.17
C GLY A 51 -12.26 7.61 11.86
N THR A 52 -12.35 8.67 11.08
CA THR A 52 -12.99 8.69 9.76
C THR A 52 -12.29 7.75 8.78
N VAL A 53 -10.95 7.76 8.73
CA VAL A 53 -10.18 6.84 7.87
C VAL A 53 -10.36 5.39 8.31
N MET A 54 -10.47 5.10 9.60
CA MET A 54 -10.75 3.74 10.06
C MET A 54 -12.11 3.24 9.54
N LEU A 55 -13.15 4.06 9.63
CA LEU A 55 -14.47 3.72 9.08
C LEU A 55 -14.39 3.51 7.57
N ALA A 56 -13.77 4.44 6.84
CA ALA A 56 -13.54 4.34 5.41
C ALA A 56 -12.77 3.05 5.05
N THR A 57 -11.76 2.68 5.82
CA THR A 57 -10.97 1.46 5.64
C THR A 57 -11.82 0.21 5.78
N CYS A 58 -12.60 0.09 6.85
CA CYS A 58 -13.46 -1.06 7.09
C CYS A 58 -14.53 -1.21 5.99
N LEU A 59 -15.17 -0.11 5.61
CA LEU A 59 -16.22 -0.11 4.59
C LEU A 59 -15.68 -0.38 3.20
N ALA A 60 -14.57 0.25 2.82
CA ALA A 60 -13.93 0.03 1.53
C ALA A 60 -13.37 -1.39 1.40
N ALA A 61 -12.75 -1.93 2.45
CA ALA A 61 -12.29 -3.31 2.49
C ALA A 61 -13.45 -4.30 2.38
N ALA A 62 -14.54 -4.07 3.10
CA ALA A 62 -15.74 -4.90 3.03
C ALA A 62 -16.37 -4.87 1.63
N ALA A 63 -16.56 -3.68 1.06
CA ALA A 63 -17.17 -3.51 -0.25
C ALA A 63 -16.30 -4.10 -1.37
N GLY A 64 -14.99 -3.83 -1.39
CA GLY A 64 -14.05 -4.39 -2.35
C GLY A 64 -13.96 -5.91 -2.25
N THR A 65 -13.90 -6.45 -1.02
CA THR A 65 -13.88 -7.90 -0.79
C THR A 65 -15.19 -8.57 -1.19
N LEU A 66 -16.36 -7.94 -0.96
CA LEU A 66 -17.65 -8.43 -1.45
C LEU A 66 -17.71 -8.44 -2.97
N LEU A 67 -17.21 -7.40 -3.63
CA LEU A 67 -17.14 -7.36 -5.08
C LEU A 67 -16.27 -8.52 -5.62
N MET A 68 -15.11 -8.78 -5.03
CA MET A 68 -14.25 -9.91 -5.36
C MET A 68 -14.97 -11.24 -5.14
N ALA A 69 -15.72 -11.37 -4.06
CA ALA A 69 -16.48 -12.56 -3.73
C ALA A 69 -17.58 -12.86 -4.76
N LEU A 70 -18.41 -11.87 -5.06
CA LEU A 70 -19.64 -12.05 -5.84
C LEU A 70 -19.38 -12.03 -7.34
N TYR A 71 -18.46 -11.20 -7.81
CA TYR A 71 -18.18 -11.02 -9.23
C TYR A 71 -17.10 -12.00 -9.74
N ALA A 72 -15.98 -12.14 -9.00
CA ALA A 72 -14.87 -12.98 -9.43
C ALA A 72 -14.90 -14.40 -8.84
N ASN A 73 -15.70 -14.65 -7.80
CA ASN A 73 -15.75 -15.90 -7.04
C ASN A 73 -14.34 -16.37 -6.62
N ALA A 74 -13.54 -15.45 -6.09
CA ALA A 74 -12.17 -15.70 -5.66
C ALA A 74 -12.04 -15.55 -4.13
N PRO A 75 -11.25 -16.41 -3.44
CA PRO A 75 -11.06 -16.35 -1.99
C PRO A 75 -10.04 -15.29 -1.56
N PHE A 76 -10.16 -14.09 -2.11
CA PHE A 76 -9.21 -13.00 -1.88
C PHE A 76 -9.86 -11.86 -1.09
N GLY A 77 -9.23 -11.43 -0.01
CA GLY A 77 -9.59 -10.23 0.71
C GLY A 77 -8.90 -9.01 0.09
N LEU A 78 -9.65 -7.90 0.03
CA LEU A 78 -9.16 -6.62 -0.43
C LEU A 78 -9.18 -5.61 0.71
N ALA A 79 -8.19 -4.74 0.74
CA ALA A 79 -8.11 -3.64 1.69
C ALA A 79 -7.19 -2.53 1.14
N PRO A 80 -7.11 -1.34 1.78
CA PRO A 80 -6.22 -0.28 1.33
C PRO A 80 -4.75 -0.73 1.26
N GLY A 81 -4.13 -0.62 0.07
CA GLY A 81 -2.80 -1.13 -0.23
C GLY A 81 -1.70 -0.32 0.46
N MET A 82 -0.86 -0.97 1.28
CA MET A 82 0.13 -0.29 2.12
C MET A 82 1.14 0.55 1.33
N GLY A 83 1.63 0.03 0.21
CA GLY A 83 2.59 0.74 -0.64
C GLY A 83 2.01 2.04 -1.20
N ILE A 84 0.77 1.97 -1.66
CA ILE A 84 0.08 3.11 -2.27
C ILE A 84 -0.45 4.07 -1.20
N ASN A 85 -0.84 3.58 -0.02
CA ASN A 85 -1.16 4.43 1.14
C ASN A 85 0.05 5.30 1.50
N ALA A 86 1.23 4.70 1.53
CA ALA A 86 2.48 5.42 1.80
C ALA A 86 2.79 6.43 0.68
N PHE A 87 2.61 6.06 -0.58
CA PHE A 87 2.72 6.99 -1.70
C PHE A 87 1.75 8.16 -1.57
N PHE A 88 0.48 7.89 -1.27
CA PHE A 88 -0.55 8.90 -1.06
C PHE A 88 -0.15 9.89 0.04
N ALA A 89 0.15 9.38 1.24
CA ALA A 89 0.36 10.23 2.40
C ALA A 89 1.71 10.98 2.37
N TYR A 90 2.78 10.29 2.02
CA TYR A 90 4.13 10.86 2.15
C TYR A 90 4.65 11.47 0.85
N THR A 91 4.33 10.88 -0.30
CA THR A 91 4.78 11.41 -1.59
C THR A 91 3.81 12.45 -2.13
N LEU A 92 2.54 12.06 -2.34
CA LEU A 92 1.57 12.93 -3.00
C LEU A 92 1.19 14.12 -2.11
N CYS A 93 0.75 13.87 -0.87
CA CYS A 93 0.37 14.95 0.04
C CYS A 93 1.60 15.58 0.70
N GLY A 94 2.59 14.79 1.15
CA GLY A 94 3.75 15.30 1.88
C GLY A 94 4.76 16.00 0.97
N ALA A 95 5.36 15.32 0.00
CA ALA A 95 6.45 15.87 -0.81
C ALA A 95 5.97 16.73 -1.98
N MET A 96 4.85 16.39 -2.62
CA MET A 96 4.30 17.13 -3.77
C MET A 96 3.33 18.25 -3.37
N GLY A 97 2.89 18.29 -2.09
CA GLY A 97 2.05 19.36 -1.54
C GLY A 97 0.59 19.35 -1.98
N TYR A 98 0.08 18.19 -2.45
CA TYR A 98 -1.36 18.03 -2.72
C TYR A 98 -2.15 17.95 -1.42
N THR A 99 -3.38 18.47 -1.42
CA THR A 99 -4.31 18.22 -0.31
C THR A 99 -4.77 16.76 -0.34
N TRP A 100 -5.26 16.24 0.78
CA TRP A 100 -5.74 14.86 0.82
C TRP A 100 -6.98 14.66 -0.08
N GLU A 101 -7.81 15.69 -0.27
CA GLU A 101 -8.94 15.65 -1.21
C GLU A 101 -8.44 15.50 -2.65
N GLN A 102 -7.43 16.30 -3.04
CA GLN A 102 -6.78 16.15 -4.34
C GLN A 102 -6.14 14.77 -4.50
N GLY A 103 -5.54 14.25 -3.43
CA GLY A 103 -5.04 12.89 -3.36
C GLY A 103 -6.14 11.84 -3.65
N LEU A 104 -7.30 11.95 -3.00
CA LEU A 104 -8.45 11.08 -3.28
C LEU A 104 -8.96 11.22 -4.72
N GLY A 105 -8.94 12.44 -5.26
CA GLY A 105 -9.25 12.71 -6.67
C GLY A 105 -8.28 11.99 -7.62
N ALA A 106 -7.00 11.98 -7.27
CA ALA A 106 -5.97 11.26 -8.01
C ALA A 106 -6.17 9.73 -7.93
N VAL A 107 -6.53 9.19 -6.76
CA VAL A 107 -6.89 7.76 -6.59
C VAL A 107 -8.09 7.41 -7.46
N LEU A 108 -9.13 8.24 -7.45
CA LEU A 108 -10.31 8.05 -8.29
C LEU A 108 -9.94 7.97 -9.78
N LEU A 109 -9.18 8.94 -10.27
CA LEU A 109 -8.75 8.98 -11.67
C LEU A 109 -7.87 7.79 -12.03
N SER A 110 -6.92 7.43 -11.17
CA SER A 110 -6.08 6.24 -11.33
C SER A 110 -6.91 4.96 -11.38
N GLY A 111 -7.89 4.82 -10.49
CA GLY A 111 -8.82 3.69 -10.47
C GLY A 111 -9.66 3.60 -11.75
N ILE A 112 -10.16 4.71 -12.27
CA ILE A 112 -10.90 4.74 -13.55
C ILE A 112 -9.99 4.31 -14.70
N ILE A 113 -8.77 4.85 -14.77
CA ILE A 113 -7.77 4.44 -15.78
C ILE A 113 -7.51 2.94 -15.66
N PHE A 114 -7.37 2.43 -14.44
CA PHE A 114 -7.09 1.04 -14.18
C PHE A 114 -8.24 0.11 -14.60
N VAL A 115 -9.50 0.52 -14.38
CA VAL A 115 -10.67 -0.17 -14.91
C VAL A 115 -10.64 -0.21 -16.45
N VAL A 116 -10.40 0.94 -17.11
CA VAL A 116 -10.32 1.02 -18.58
C VAL A 116 -9.20 0.11 -19.13
N VAL A 117 -8.03 0.17 -18.53
CA VAL A 117 -6.87 -0.66 -18.92
C VAL A 117 -7.15 -2.15 -18.69
N SER A 118 -7.90 -2.51 -17.65
CA SER A 118 -8.30 -3.90 -17.37
C SER A 118 -9.33 -4.42 -18.38
N VAL A 119 -10.36 -3.61 -18.70
CA VAL A 119 -11.41 -3.97 -19.67
C VAL A 119 -10.86 -4.09 -21.10
N THR A 120 -9.92 -3.22 -21.48
CA THR A 120 -9.33 -3.23 -22.85
C THR A 120 -8.28 -4.31 -23.06
N GLY A 121 -7.89 -5.07 -22.03
CA GLY A 121 -6.81 -6.05 -22.09
C GLY A 121 -5.41 -5.42 -22.27
N LEU A 122 -5.31 -4.10 -22.25
CA LEU A 122 -4.04 -3.37 -22.41
C LEU A 122 -3.09 -3.67 -21.24
N ARG A 123 -3.65 -4.01 -20.07
CA ARG A 123 -2.89 -4.38 -18.86
C ARG A 123 -1.88 -5.48 -19.13
N SER A 124 -2.29 -6.57 -19.76
CA SER A 124 -1.41 -7.71 -20.06
C SER A 124 -0.24 -7.31 -20.97
N ARG A 125 -0.47 -6.41 -21.93
CA ARG A 125 0.57 -5.87 -22.82
C ARG A 125 1.55 -4.98 -22.05
N ILE A 126 1.06 -4.04 -21.24
CA ILE A 126 1.91 -3.17 -20.41
C ILE A 126 2.82 -4.00 -19.53
N ILE A 127 2.26 -5.05 -18.90
CA ILE A 127 3.01 -5.94 -18.01
C ILE A 127 4.10 -6.69 -18.77
N SER A 128 3.79 -7.23 -19.94
CA SER A 128 4.77 -8.01 -20.72
C SER A 128 5.93 -7.16 -21.22
N GLU A 129 5.72 -5.88 -21.45
CA GLU A 129 6.73 -4.97 -22.00
C GLU A 129 7.73 -4.42 -20.97
N ILE A 130 7.39 -4.43 -19.70
CA ILE A 130 8.28 -3.97 -18.63
C ILE A 130 9.16 -5.13 -18.15
N PRO A 131 10.49 -4.96 -18.07
CA PRO A 131 11.41 -6.01 -17.66
C PRO A 131 11.13 -6.51 -16.23
N MET A 132 11.24 -7.84 -16.03
CA MET A 132 10.91 -8.47 -14.75
C MET A 132 11.75 -7.92 -13.58
N HIS A 133 13.04 -7.68 -13.80
CA HIS A 133 13.92 -7.13 -12.78
C HIS A 133 13.54 -5.72 -12.33
N LEU A 134 13.01 -4.89 -13.24
CA LEU A 134 12.52 -3.54 -12.89
C LEU A 134 11.22 -3.61 -12.09
N LYS A 135 10.30 -4.55 -12.43
CA LYS A 135 9.09 -4.82 -11.66
C LYS A 135 9.43 -5.23 -10.22
N LYS A 136 10.36 -6.19 -10.07
CA LYS A 136 10.83 -6.62 -8.74
C LYS A 136 11.48 -5.48 -7.98
N ALA A 137 12.34 -4.69 -8.63
CA ALA A 137 12.98 -3.54 -8.00
C ALA A 137 11.98 -2.49 -7.48
N ILE A 138 10.88 -2.25 -8.21
CA ILE A 138 9.79 -1.37 -7.77
C ILE A 138 9.14 -1.92 -6.49
N GLY A 139 8.74 -3.19 -6.48
CA GLY A 139 8.14 -3.82 -5.30
C GLY A 139 9.05 -3.80 -4.07
N ILE A 140 10.33 -4.15 -4.26
CA ILE A 140 11.36 -4.11 -3.21
C ILE A 140 11.57 -2.68 -2.71
N GLY A 141 11.66 -1.70 -3.63
CA GLY A 141 11.84 -0.29 -3.29
C GLY A 141 10.68 0.26 -2.46
N ILE A 142 9.44 -0.08 -2.80
CA ILE A 142 8.24 0.25 -2.01
C ILE A 142 8.35 -0.41 -0.62
N GLY A 143 8.75 -1.67 -0.55
CA GLY A 143 8.96 -2.38 0.72
C GLY A 143 10.00 -1.69 1.61
N MET A 144 11.15 -1.30 1.06
CA MET A 144 12.18 -0.55 1.77
C MET A 144 11.69 0.81 2.25
N PHE A 145 10.90 1.50 1.44
CA PHE A 145 10.28 2.77 1.79
C PHE A 145 9.30 2.63 2.96
N ILE A 146 8.44 1.60 2.95
CA ILE A 146 7.51 1.30 4.05
C ILE A 146 8.28 0.96 5.34
N LEU A 147 9.37 0.19 5.25
CA LEU A 147 10.25 -0.11 6.37
C LEU A 147 10.83 1.17 6.96
N TYR A 148 11.33 2.08 6.13
CA TYR A 148 11.86 3.38 6.57
C TYR A 148 10.79 4.21 7.29
N ILE A 149 9.57 4.27 6.76
CA ILE A 149 8.42 4.91 7.42
C ILE A 149 8.12 4.24 8.77
N GLY A 150 8.16 2.91 8.81
CA GLY A 150 7.99 2.15 10.05
C GLY A 150 9.01 2.54 11.12
N LEU A 151 10.28 2.63 10.77
CA LEU A 151 11.34 3.08 11.69
C LEU A 151 11.13 4.52 12.17
N LYS A 152 10.69 5.42 11.28
CA LYS A 152 10.35 6.81 11.64
C LYS A 152 9.15 6.86 12.59
N ASN A 153 8.06 6.17 12.29
CA ASN A 153 6.84 6.15 13.10
C ASN A 153 7.05 5.43 14.46
N ALA A 154 7.99 4.49 14.52
CA ALA A 154 8.45 3.87 15.75
C ALA A 154 9.28 4.81 16.64
N SER A 155 9.59 6.02 16.18
CA SER A 155 10.54 6.96 16.82
C SER A 155 11.94 6.36 17.02
N LEU A 156 12.31 5.37 16.22
CA LEU A 156 13.64 4.74 16.22
C LEU A 156 14.67 5.56 15.44
N LEU A 157 14.23 6.49 14.60
CA LEU A 157 15.10 7.42 13.87
C LEU A 157 15.01 8.80 14.50
N SER A 158 16.16 9.34 14.89
CA SER A 158 16.35 10.76 15.23
C SER A 158 17.02 11.47 14.05
N PHE A 159 16.62 12.68 13.79
CA PHE A 159 17.19 13.50 12.74
C PHE A 159 17.91 14.67 13.39
N SER A 160 19.22 14.78 13.21
CA SER A 160 20.01 15.89 13.71
C SER A 160 20.37 16.84 12.58
N ALA A 161 20.20 18.13 12.82
CA ALA A 161 20.65 19.20 11.95
C ALA A 161 21.59 20.12 12.73
N ASN A 162 22.64 20.60 12.09
CA ASN A 162 23.54 21.58 12.71
C ASN A 162 22.81 22.92 12.94
N PRO A 163 22.97 23.56 14.07
CA PRO A 163 22.25 24.80 14.40
C PRO A 163 22.44 25.95 13.41
N GLY A 164 23.47 25.96 12.58
CA GLY A 164 23.73 27.00 11.56
C GLY A 164 23.21 26.69 10.16
N SER A 165 22.50 25.59 10.00
CA SER A 165 22.12 25.04 8.68
C SER A 165 20.72 25.47 8.21
N PHE A 166 20.05 26.37 8.93
CA PHE A 166 18.73 26.86 8.57
C PHE A 166 18.83 28.13 7.74
N ILE A 167 18.42 28.07 6.47
CA ILE A 167 18.34 29.24 5.57
C ILE A 167 16.88 29.71 5.51
N PRO A 168 16.60 30.99 5.82
CA PRO A 168 15.25 31.52 5.66
C PRO A 168 14.87 31.56 4.17
N LEU A 169 13.69 31.02 3.83
CA LEU A 169 13.14 31.03 2.49
C LEU A 169 11.73 31.63 2.55
N GLY A 170 11.63 32.97 2.58
CA GLY A 170 10.36 33.65 2.83
C GLY A 170 9.83 33.34 4.24
N ASP A 171 8.58 32.86 4.33
CA ASP A 171 7.94 32.47 5.61
C ASP A 171 8.32 31.06 6.09
N SER A 172 9.19 30.33 5.35
CA SER A 172 9.65 28.98 5.69
C SER A 172 11.16 28.94 5.90
N MET A 173 11.64 27.90 6.60
CA MET A 173 13.07 27.62 6.75
C MET A 173 13.46 26.40 5.93
N LYS A 174 14.49 26.54 5.08
CA LYS A 174 15.12 25.43 4.37
C LYS A 174 16.38 25.02 5.09
N LEU A 175 16.60 23.70 5.20
CA LEU A 175 17.86 23.16 5.71
C LEU A 175 18.90 23.12 4.59
N ASP A 176 20.05 23.72 4.81
CA ASP A 176 21.19 23.74 3.87
C ASP A 176 22.18 22.59 4.11
N SER A 177 21.95 21.76 5.12
CA SER A 177 22.84 20.62 5.40
C SER A 177 22.09 19.31 5.34
N SER A 178 22.85 18.24 5.07
CA SER A 178 22.33 16.87 5.15
C SER A 178 21.80 16.58 6.56
N ILE A 179 20.53 16.19 6.64
CA ILE A 179 19.97 15.61 7.86
C ILE A 179 20.46 14.18 7.93
N ILE A 180 21.23 13.85 8.97
CA ILE A 180 21.74 12.50 9.19
C ILE A 180 20.73 11.77 10.09
N PRO A 181 20.07 10.70 9.60
CA PRO A 181 19.26 9.84 10.45
C PRO A 181 20.18 8.99 11.34
N ALA A 182 19.92 9.00 12.63
CA ALA A 182 20.60 8.14 13.61
C ALA A 182 19.59 7.28 14.36
N LEU A 183 19.96 6.06 14.70
CA LEU A 183 19.15 5.22 15.57
C LEU A 183 19.12 5.79 16.98
N THR A 184 17.94 5.86 17.56
CA THR A 184 17.74 6.30 18.95
C THR A 184 16.82 5.36 19.69
N PHE A 185 17.10 5.15 20.98
CA PHE A 185 16.28 4.36 21.91
C PHE A 185 15.89 5.18 23.13
N ALA A 186 16.07 6.50 23.07
CA ALA A 186 15.84 7.40 24.20
C ALA A 186 14.34 7.53 24.53
N ASN A 187 13.49 7.52 23.51
CA ASN A 187 12.06 7.77 23.66
C ASN A 187 11.29 6.53 24.12
N ASP A 188 10.27 6.72 24.94
CA ASP A 188 9.41 5.63 25.40
C ASP A 188 8.68 4.93 24.24
N SER A 189 8.27 5.69 23.22
CA SER A 189 7.70 5.12 21.98
C SER A 189 8.68 4.19 21.29
N ALA A 190 9.98 4.54 21.19
CA ALA A 190 11.00 3.69 20.57
C ALA A 190 11.21 2.38 21.37
N LYS A 191 11.25 2.46 22.70
CA LYS A 191 11.37 1.28 23.56
C LYS A 191 10.18 0.34 23.41
N LEU A 192 8.95 0.89 23.39
CA LEU A 192 7.73 0.11 23.19
C LEU A 192 7.70 -0.52 21.79
N ALA A 193 8.10 0.23 20.76
CA ALA A 193 8.16 -0.28 19.38
C ALA A 193 9.16 -1.43 19.24
N LEU A 194 10.30 -1.40 19.93
CA LEU A 194 11.24 -2.54 19.96
C LEU A 194 10.58 -3.80 20.49
N VAL A 195 9.81 -3.72 21.58
CA VAL A 195 9.05 -4.86 22.08
C VAL A 195 8.08 -5.37 21.01
N GLY A 196 7.36 -4.47 20.35
CA GLY A 196 6.46 -4.82 19.25
C GLY A 196 7.18 -5.49 18.07
N ILE A 197 8.40 -5.04 17.70
CA ILE A 197 9.22 -5.66 16.66
C ILE A 197 9.57 -7.10 17.03
N PHE A 198 10.08 -7.35 18.24
CA PHE A 198 10.43 -8.69 18.69
C PHE A 198 9.22 -9.63 18.77
N LEU A 199 8.08 -9.14 19.25
CA LEU A 199 6.83 -9.90 19.26
C LEU A 199 6.40 -10.27 17.84
N ASN A 200 6.44 -9.32 16.91
CA ASN A 200 6.05 -9.53 15.52
C ASN A 200 6.95 -10.56 14.83
N ILE A 201 8.26 -10.43 14.98
CA ILE A 201 9.23 -11.41 14.49
C ILE A 201 8.96 -12.80 15.09
N GLY A 202 8.76 -12.86 16.41
CA GLY A 202 8.48 -14.12 17.10
C GLY A 202 7.22 -14.83 16.62
N PHE A 203 6.13 -14.07 16.39
CA PHE A 203 4.90 -14.62 15.83
C PHE A 203 5.05 -15.04 14.36
N LEU A 204 5.77 -14.26 13.56
CA LEU A 204 6.01 -14.58 12.16
C LEU A 204 6.83 -15.89 12.01
N LEU A 205 7.94 -16.01 12.77
CA LEU A 205 8.80 -17.21 12.74
C LEU A 205 8.07 -18.46 13.22
N ARG A 206 7.09 -18.32 14.14
CA ARG A 206 6.24 -19.43 14.57
C ARG A 206 5.08 -19.72 13.64
N GLY A 207 4.92 -18.97 12.56
CA GLY A 207 3.79 -19.12 11.64
C GLY A 207 2.43 -18.83 12.29
N THR A 208 2.38 -17.98 13.31
CA THR A 208 1.15 -17.66 14.04
C THR A 208 0.19 -16.89 13.13
N ARG A 209 -0.99 -17.45 12.88
CA ARG A 209 -2.03 -16.79 12.09
C ARG A 209 -2.47 -15.50 12.76
N GLY A 210 -2.44 -14.39 12.05
CA GLY A 210 -2.76 -13.07 12.62
C GLY A 210 -1.72 -12.53 13.61
N GLY A 211 -0.47 -13.01 13.56
CA GLY A 211 0.61 -12.58 14.45
C GLY A 211 0.84 -11.07 14.47
N MET A 212 0.65 -10.39 13.33
CA MET A 212 0.74 -8.93 13.24
C MET A 212 -0.33 -8.23 14.08
N LEU A 213 -1.59 -8.66 13.97
CA LEU A 213 -2.68 -8.13 14.78
C LEU A 213 -2.46 -8.40 16.27
N LEU A 214 -2.06 -9.63 16.59
CA LEU A 214 -1.77 -10.03 17.97
C LEU A 214 -0.61 -9.20 18.57
N SER A 215 0.41 -8.92 17.78
CA SER A 215 1.51 -8.03 18.15
C SER A 215 1.00 -6.61 18.45
N ILE A 216 0.13 -6.04 17.61
CA ILE A 216 -0.49 -4.73 17.88
C ILE A 216 -1.26 -4.77 19.22
N ILE A 217 -2.10 -5.77 19.43
CA ILE A 217 -2.92 -5.87 20.64
C ILE A 217 -2.02 -5.94 21.89
N ILE A 218 -1.06 -6.86 21.91
CA ILE A 218 -0.17 -7.05 23.07
C ILE A 218 0.66 -5.79 23.34
N THR A 219 1.24 -5.20 22.29
CA THR A 219 2.05 -3.97 22.39
C THR A 219 1.19 -2.79 22.87
N SER A 220 -0.05 -2.67 22.38
CA SER A 220 -0.98 -1.62 22.84
C SER A 220 -1.39 -1.82 24.30
N MET A 221 -1.70 -3.05 24.71
CA MET A 221 -2.01 -3.35 26.12
C MET A 221 -0.83 -3.02 27.03
N LEU A 222 0.39 -3.39 26.65
CA LEU A 222 1.61 -3.03 27.37
C LEU A 222 1.80 -1.51 27.40
N GLY A 223 1.58 -0.82 26.28
CA GLY A 223 1.64 0.64 26.21
C GLY A 223 0.64 1.32 27.14
N CYS A 224 -0.61 0.86 27.18
CA CYS A 224 -1.62 1.34 28.12
C CYS A 224 -1.16 1.15 29.58
N TYR A 225 -0.67 -0.05 29.92
CA TYR A 225 -0.15 -0.31 31.25
C TYR A 225 1.00 0.65 31.60
N LEU A 226 1.99 0.81 30.73
CA LEU A 226 3.14 1.66 30.98
C LEU A 226 2.76 3.15 31.07
N GLN A 227 1.83 3.63 30.27
CA GLN A 227 1.38 5.02 30.34
C GLN A 227 0.60 5.29 31.63
N PHE A 228 -0.38 4.46 31.98
CA PHE A 228 -1.28 4.75 33.10
C PHE A 228 -0.68 4.39 34.47
N PHE A 229 0.27 3.45 34.54
CA PHE A 229 0.85 3.00 35.83
C PHE A 229 2.32 3.36 35.98
N SER A 230 3.09 3.60 34.92
CA SER A 230 4.53 3.89 35.01
C SER A 230 4.90 5.27 34.48
N GLY A 231 3.91 6.09 34.05
CA GLY A 231 4.12 7.49 33.65
C GLY A 231 4.80 7.67 32.30
N TRP A 232 4.82 6.66 31.44
CA TRP A 232 5.34 6.79 30.09
C TRP A 232 4.48 7.74 29.24
N GLN A 233 5.11 8.49 28.34
CA GLN A 233 4.42 9.42 27.46
C GLN A 233 4.23 8.84 26.05
N LEU A 234 3.15 8.09 25.88
CA LEU A 234 2.84 7.38 24.61
C LEU A 234 1.71 8.04 23.81
N GLY A 235 1.06 9.07 24.35
CA GLY A 235 -0.05 9.78 23.69
C GLY A 235 -1.30 8.93 23.51
N LEU A 236 -1.54 7.99 24.43
CA LEU A 236 -2.73 7.13 24.40
C LEU A 236 -3.93 7.82 25.04
N HIS A 237 -5.09 7.56 24.49
CA HIS A 237 -6.38 8.06 24.96
C HIS A 237 -7.25 6.91 25.46
N LEU A 238 -8.07 7.19 26.49
CA LEU A 238 -9.03 6.20 27.01
C LEU A 238 -10.09 5.85 25.95
N PRO A 239 -10.67 4.64 26.01
CA PRO A 239 -11.73 4.23 25.10
C PRO A 239 -12.89 5.24 25.11
N GLY A 240 -13.38 5.61 23.91
CA GLY A 240 -14.48 6.56 23.78
C GLY A 240 -14.11 8.03 23.96
N SER A 241 -12.86 8.39 24.28
CA SER A 241 -12.41 9.78 24.33
C SER A 241 -12.16 10.38 22.94
N MET A 242 -11.92 9.55 21.93
CA MET A 242 -11.88 9.99 20.53
C MET A 242 -13.30 9.98 19.95
N PRO A 243 -13.69 11.03 19.19
CA PRO A 243 -14.95 11.00 18.47
C PRO A 243 -14.94 9.82 17.49
N VAL A 244 -16.05 9.13 17.40
CA VAL A 244 -16.27 8.18 16.30
C VAL A 244 -16.21 9.00 15.02
N GLY A 245 -15.34 8.66 14.10
CA GLY A 245 -15.15 9.41 12.85
C GLY A 245 -16.48 9.55 12.10
N ASP A 246 -16.66 10.68 11.45
CA ASP A 246 -17.83 10.94 10.60
C ASP A 246 -17.46 10.64 9.14
N LEU A 247 -18.04 9.59 8.58
CA LEU A 247 -17.80 9.21 7.19
C LEU A 247 -18.18 10.34 6.20
N SER A 248 -19.09 11.24 6.56
CA SER A 248 -19.48 12.35 5.71
C SER A 248 -18.33 13.33 5.41
N GLU A 249 -17.31 13.36 6.26
CA GLU A 249 -16.11 14.19 6.06
C GLU A 249 -15.25 13.72 4.89
N THR A 250 -15.24 12.43 4.57
CA THR A 250 -14.39 11.87 3.51
C THR A 250 -15.17 11.27 2.36
N PHE A 251 -16.40 10.80 2.60
CA PHE A 251 -17.22 10.15 1.57
C PHE A 251 -17.52 11.09 0.41
N GLY A 252 -17.16 10.67 -0.81
CA GLY A 252 -17.38 11.44 -2.02
C GLY A 252 -16.46 12.66 -2.19
N LYS A 253 -15.57 12.95 -1.23
CA LYS A 253 -14.61 14.07 -1.35
C LYS A 253 -13.61 13.89 -2.51
N CYS A 254 -13.45 12.66 -2.99
CA CYS A 254 -12.70 12.40 -4.22
C CYS A 254 -13.23 13.18 -5.44
N LEU A 255 -14.54 13.47 -5.50
CA LEU A 255 -15.12 14.25 -6.61
C LEU A 255 -14.70 15.72 -6.55
N SER A 256 -14.78 16.33 -5.37
CA SER A 256 -14.29 17.71 -5.19
C SER A 256 -12.78 17.80 -5.38
N GLY A 257 -12.03 16.83 -4.86
CA GLY A 257 -10.58 16.72 -5.07
C GLY A 257 -10.22 16.53 -6.53
N PHE A 258 -10.95 15.71 -7.27
CA PHE A 258 -10.78 15.54 -8.72
C PHE A 258 -10.92 16.88 -9.48
N MET A 259 -11.93 17.68 -9.17
CA MET A 259 -12.09 18.99 -9.78
C MET A 259 -10.94 19.94 -9.47
N GLN A 260 -10.41 19.89 -8.24
CA GLN A 260 -9.27 20.71 -7.83
C GLN A 260 -7.93 20.28 -8.49
N LEU A 261 -7.81 19.07 -9.02
CA LEU A 261 -6.62 18.63 -9.78
C LEU A 261 -6.43 19.43 -11.06
N PHE A 262 -7.50 20.01 -11.61
CA PHE A 262 -7.46 20.84 -12.82
C PHE A 262 -7.27 22.33 -12.53
N ASP A 263 -6.76 22.69 -11.35
CA ASP A 263 -6.42 24.07 -11.04
C ASP A 263 -5.27 24.56 -11.92
N THR A 264 -5.57 25.57 -12.74
CA THR A 264 -4.65 26.15 -13.72
C THR A 264 -3.82 27.31 -13.18
N SER A 265 -3.93 27.61 -11.88
CA SER A 265 -3.25 28.74 -11.25
C SER A 265 -1.72 28.77 -11.44
N LYS A 266 -1.11 27.57 -11.51
CA LYS A 266 0.35 27.39 -11.75
C LYS A 266 0.73 27.24 -13.23
N GLY A 267 -0.23 27.42 -14.16
CA GLY A 267 -0.04 27.25 -15.60
C GLY A 267 -0.48 25.87 -16.09
N ILE A 268 -1.16 25.86 -17.25
CA ILE A 268 -1.78 24.65 -17.84
C ILE A 268 -0.73 23.55 -18.09
N GLY A 269 0.46 23.89 -18.59
CA GLY A 269 1.52 22.92 -18.88
C GLY A 269 2.03 22.21 -17.62
N VAL A 270 2.24 22.94 -16.52
CA VAL A 270 2.69 22.38 -15.24
C VAL A 270 1.62 21.45 -14.67
N MET A 271 0.35 21.88 -14.71
CA MET A 271 -0.79 21.09 -14.23
C MET A 271 -0.90 19.75 -15.01
N ILE A 272 -0.97 19.78 -16.33
CA ILE A 272 -1.10 18.56 -17.16
C ILE A 272 0.06 17.62 -16.89
N PHE A 273 1.28 18.13 -16.83
CA PHE A 273 2.47 17.34 -16.67
C PHE A 273 2.58 16.70 -15.29
N SER A 274 2.28 17.46 -14.24
CA SER A 274 2.26 16.97 -12.85
C SER A 274 1.17 15.90 -12.66
N LEU A 275 -0.05 16.16 -13.13
CA LEU A 275 -1.16 15.24 -13.06
C LEU A 275 -0.85 13.93 -13.80
N PHE A 276 -0.31 14.02 -15.02
CA PHE A 276 0.05 12.85 -15.82
C PHE A 276 1.14 12.00 -15.14
N SER A 277 2.17 12.65 -14.56
CA SER A 277 3.22 11.96 -13.82
C SER A 277 2.68 11.23 -12.58
N VAL A 278 1.80 11.86 -11.80
CA VAL A 278 1.16 11.24 -10.63
C VAL A 278 0.30 10.06 -11.07
N MET A 279 -0.52 10.22 -12.11
CA MET A 279 -1.41 9.17 -12.60
C MET A 279 -0.64 7.93 -13.07
N ILE A 280 0.40 8.13 -13.89
CA ILE A 280 1.22 7.00 -14.36
C ILE A 280 1.90 6.29 -13.19
N THR A 281 2.47 7.05 -12.26
CA THR A 281 3.15 6.46 -11.11
C THR A 281 2.19 5.66 -10.23
N MET A 282 1.01 6.20 -9.91
CA MET A 282 -0.02 5.48 -9.16
C MET A 282 -0.49 4.23 -9.88
N THR A 283 -0.83 4.35 -11.17
CA THR A 283 -1.31 3.22 -11.97
C THR A 283 -0.26 2.12 -12.09
N ILE A 284 1.01 2.48 -12.31
CA ILE A 284 2.12 1.51 -12.39
C ILE A 284 2.33 0.84 -11.03
N ALA A 285 2.36 1.60 -9.94
CA ALA A 285 2.56 1.04 -8.60
C ALA A 285 1.42 0.08 -8.21
N ASP A 286 0.16 0.49 -8.42
CA ASP A 286 -1.03 -0.31 -8.14
C ASP A 286 -1.09 -1.58 -8.99
N MET A 287 -0.76 -1.45 -10.27
CA MET A 287 -0.73 -2.59 -11.19
C MET A 287 0.30 -3.65 -10.78
N PHE A 288 1.49 -3.25 -10.34
CA PHE A 288 2.52 -4.22 -9.93
C PHE A 288 2.23 -4.84 -8.57
N ASP A 289 1.68 -4.08 -7.64
CA ASP A 289 1.24 -4.59 -6.35
C ASP A 289 0.16 -5.67 -6.53
N THR A 290 -0.89 -5.35 -7.30
CA THR A 290 -1.99 -6.30 -7.57
C THR A 290 -1.52 -7.56 -8.28
N ILE A 291 -0.68 -7.46 -9.33
CA ILE A 291 -0.29 -8.65 -10.11
C ILE A 291 0.54 -9.59 -9.28
N GLY A 292 1.50 -9.07 -8.53
CA GLY A 292 2.33 -9.89 -7.65
C GLY A 292 1.49 -10.64 -6.62
N THR A 293 0.58 -9.93 -5.97
CA THR A 293 -0.29 -10.50 -4.93
C THR A 293 -1.31 -11.48 -5.49
N VAL A 294 -1.97 -11.15 -6.61
CA VAL A 294 -2.97 -12.02 -7.25
C VAL A 294 -2.33 -13.30 -7.77
N LEU A 295 -1.17 -13.23 -8.45
CA LEU A 295 -0.49 -14.40 -8.96
C LEU A 295 -0.03 -15.34 -7.83
N ALA A 296 0.59 -14.78 -6.79
CA ALA A 296 1.04 -15.54 -5.63
C ALA A 296 -0.13 -16.23 -4.90
N THR A 297 -1.25 -15.52 -4.74
CA THR A 297 -2.43 -16.05 -4.03
C THR A 297 -3.22 -17.04 -4.89
N ALA A 298 -3.38 -16.77 -6.19
CA ALA A 298 -4.05 -17.67 -7.13
C ALA A 298 -3.32 -19.00 -7.29
N SER A 299 -1.99 -18.99 -7.35
CA SER A 299 -1.17 -20.21 -7.39
C SER A 299 -1.41 -21.08 -6.16
N ARG A 300 -1.45 -20.50 -4.98
CA ARG A 300 -1.75 -21.24 -3.73
C ARG A 300 -3.20 -21.71 -3.63
N ALA A 301 -4.13 -21.02 -4.28
CA ALA A 301 -5.55 -21.36 -4.31
C ALA A 301 -5.90 -22.46 -5.34
N ASN A 302 -4.93 -22.94 -6.12
CA ASN A 302 -5.13 -23.78 -7.29
C ASN A 302 -6.09 -23.12 -8.30
N LEU A 303 -5.97 -21.81 -8.47
CA LEU A 303 -6.70 -21.01 -9.44
C LEU A 303 -5.86 -20.70 -10.68
N VAL A 304 -4.83 -21.48 -10.94
CA VAL A 304 -4.00 -21.41 -12.14
C VAL A 304 -4.29 -22.66 -12.97
N ASP A 305 -4.56 -22.46 -14.27
CA ASP A 305 -4.79 -23.54 -15.22
C ASP A 305 -3.47 -24.19 -15.69
N GLU A 306 -3.57 -25.22 -16.56
CA GLU A 306 -2.41 -25.96 -17.09
C GLU A 306 -1.51 -25.07 -17.97
N ASP A 307 -2.07 -24.00 -18.55
CA ASP A 307 -1.34 -23.03 -19.36
C ASP A 307 -0.70 -21.91 -18.52
N GLY A 308 -0.86 -21.92 -17.20
CA GLY A 308 -0.33 -20.92 -16.28
C GLY A 308 -1.18 -19.65 -16.15
N ASN A 309 -2.41 -19.62 -16.71
CA ASN A 309 -3.32 -18.51 -16.60
C ASN A 309 -4.17 -18.59 -15.32
N ILE A 310 -4.52 -17.45 -14.78
CA ILE A 310 -5.37 -17.38 -13.58
C ILE A 310 -6.84 -17.60 -13.99
N ILE A 311 -7.47 -18.61 -13.40
CA ILE A 311 -8.91 -18.87 -13.60
C ILE A 311 -9.72 -17.66 -13.13
N ASN A 312 -10.58 -17.13 -14.01
CA ASN A 312 -11.29 -15.87 -13.80
C ASN A 312 -10.36 -14.64 -13.59
N GLY A 313 -9.11 -14.70 -14.08
CA GLY A 313 -8.11 -13.64 -13.87
C GLY A 313 -8.61 -12.25 -14.28
N GLU A 314 -9.28 -12.11 -15.43
CA GLU A 314 -9.85 -10.84 -15.89
C GLU A 314 -10.89 -10.29 -14.90
N ARG A 315 -11.75 -11.15 -14.33
CA ARG A 315 -12.74 -10.74 -13.34
C ARG A 315 -12.10 -10.33 -12.01
N ILE A 316 -11.06 -11.07 -11.58
CA ILE A 316 -10.29 -10.74 -10.39
C ILE A 316 -9.66 -9.37 -10.54
N LEU A 317 -8.99 -9.12 -11.68
CA LEU A 317 -8.32 -7.86 -11.96
C LEU A 317 -9.28 -6.68 -12.14
N LEU A 318 -10.47 -6.92 -12.69
CA LEU A 318 -11.51 -5.90 -12.80
C LEU A 318 -12.17 -5.59 -11.46
N ALA A 319 -12.39 -6.61 -10.62
CA ALA A 319 -12.87 -6.42 -9.25
C ALA A 319 -11.90 -5.57 -8.42
N ASP A 320 -10.59 -5.84 -8.53
CA ASP A 320 -9.53 -5.09 -7.86
C ASP A 320 -9.48 -3.62 -8.33
N ALA A 321 -9.48 -3.38 -9.64
CA ALA A 321 -9.52 -2.03 -10.20
C ALA A 321 -10.78 -1.25 -9.77
N THR A 322 -11.93 -1.92 -9.74
CA THR A 322 -13.19 -1.30 -9.29
C THR A 322 -13.15 -1.01 -7.78
N ALA A 323 -12.53 -1.89 -7.00
CA ALA A 323 -12.35 -1.67 -5.56
C ALA A 323 -11.47 -0.43 -5.27
N THR A 324 -10.47 -0.13 -6.11
CA THR A 324 -9.70 1.12 -6.04
C THR A 324 -10.60 2.36 -6.18
N VAL A 325 -11.52 2.35 -7.16
CA VAL A 325 -12.52 3.43 -7.32
C VAL A 325 -13.39 3.55 -6.08
N MET A 326 -13.87 2.42 -5.55
CA MET A 326 -14.68 2.41 -4.33
C MET A 326 -13.92 2.95 -3.13
N GLY A 327 -12.62 2.62 -2.99
CA GLY A 327 -11.74 3.15 -1.95
C GLY A 327 -11.71 4.67 -1.94
N ALA A 328 -11.53 5.29 -3.12
CA ALA A 328 -11.56 6.75 -3.26
C ALA A 328 -12.91 7.36 -2.81
N PHE A 329 -14.04 6.72 -3.17
CA PHE A 329 -15.37 7.18 -2.76
C PHE A 329 -15.58 7.09 -1.24
N PHE A 330 -15.11 6.03 -0.59
CA PHE A 330 -15.20 5.91 0.87
C PHE A 330 -14.23 6.84 1.60
N GLY A 331 -13.25 7.43 0.91
CA GLY A 331 -12.30 8.35 1.52
C GLY A 331 -11.05 7.64 2.06
N THR A 332 -10.62 6.59 1.40
CA THR A 332 -9.32 5.95 1.63
C THR A 332 -8.55 5.85 0.31
N SER A 333 -7.30 5.38 0.36
CA SER A 333 -6.48 5.21 -0.85
C SER A 333 -6.95 4.00 -1.69
N THR A 334 -6.12 3.55 -2.63
CA THR A 334 -6.42 2.39 -3.48
C THR A 334 -6.70 1.14 -2.63
N VAL A 335 -7.79 0.45 -2.96
CA VAL A 335 -8.14 -0.84 -2.35
C VAL A 335 -7.69 -1.96 -3.30
N THR A 336 -6.81 -2.82 -2.83
CA THR A 336 -6.16 -3.85 -3.64
C THR A 336 -6.17 -5.22 -2.96
N THR A 337 -5.90 -6.26 -3.73
CA THR A 337 -5.83 -7.65 -3.24
C THR A 337 -4.65 -7.85 -2.29
N TYR A 338 -4.89 -8.50 -1.16
CA TYR A 338 -3.90 -8.75 -0.11
C TYR A 338 -3.27 -10.14 -0.23
N VAL A 339 -1.94 -10.20 -0.13
CA VAL A 339 -1.17 -11.47 -0.14
C VAL A 339 -1.49 -12.34 1.08
N GLU A 340 -1.89 -11.74 2.19
CA GLU A 340 -2.35 -12.41 3.41
C GLU A 340 -3.56 -13.31 3.17
N SER A 341 -4.34 -13.06 2.12
CA SER A 341 -5.42 -13.98 1.68
C SER A 341 -4.92 -15.39 1.42
N SER A 342 -3.63 -15.53 1.08
CA SER A 342 -2.99 -16.85 0.91
C SER A 342 -3.01 -17.70 2.19
N THR A 343 -3.10 -17.09 3.37
CA THR A 343 -3.22 -17.81 4.65
C THR A 343 -4.60 -18.43 4.81
N GLY A 344 -5.66 -17.73 4.38
CA GLY A 344 -7.02 -18.27 4.31
C GLY A 344 -7.15 -19.39 3.29
N VAL A 345 -6.48 -19.24 2.14
CA VAL A 345 -6.37 -20.30 1.13
C VAL A 345 -5.66 -21.53 1.70
N ALA A 346 -4.56 -21.35 2.43
CA ALA A 346 -3.86 -22.41 3.14
C ALA A 346 -4.74 -23.08 4.23
N ALA A 347 -5.66 -22.32 4.84
CA ALA A 347 -6.64 -22.83 5.79
C ALA A 347 -7.84 -23.55 5.14
N GLY A 348 -7.94 -23.52 3.82
CA GLY A 348 -8.91 -24.31 3.06
C GLY A 348 -9.89 -23.51 2.20
N ALA A 349 -9.80 -22.16 2.15
CA ALA A 349 -10.62 -21.34 1.26
C ALA A 349 -10.33 -21.66 -0.22
N ARG A 350 -11.40 -21.72 -1.02
CA ARG A 350 -11.30 -22.00 -2.47
C ARG A 350 -12.25 -21.15 -3.30
N THR A 351 -13.21 -20.49 -2.67
CA THR A 351 -14.30 -19.79 -3.36
C THR A 351 -14.49 -18.38 -2.78
N GLY A 352 -15.28 -17.57 -3.48
CA GLY A 352 -15.67 -16.24 -3.00
C GLY A 352 -16.45 -16.24 -1.68
N PHE A 353 -16.98 -17.38 -1.24
CA PHE A 353 -17.69 -17.44 0.03
C PHE A 353 -16.77 -17.11 1.22
N ALA A 354 -15.51 -17.55 1.18
CA ALA A 354 -14.52 -17.14 2.17
C ALA A 354 -14.34 -15.61 2.20
N SER A 355 -14.34 -14.98 1.03
CA SER A 355 -14.26 -13.51 0.93
C SER A 355 -15.54 -12.82 1.46
N VAL A 356 -16.75 -13.43 1.33
CA VAL A 356 -17.95 -12.93 2.01
C VAL A 356 -17.75 -12.91 3.51
N VAL A 357 -17.24 -13.99 4.09
CA VAL A 357 -16.95 -14.07 5.54
C VAL A 357 -15.95 -12.98 5.95
N THR A 358 -14.87 -12.81 5.19
CA THR A 358 -13.86 -11.76 5.43
C THR A 358 -14.49 -10.36 5.41
N ALA A 359 -15.33 -10.08 4.40
CA ALA A 359 -16.01 -8.79 4.26
C ALA A 359 -16.97 -8.48 5.41
N LEU A 360 -17.74 -9.48 5.85
CA LEU A 360 -18.63 -9.33 7.01
C LEU A 360 -17.85 -9.02 8.30
N LEU A 361 -16.69 -9.63 8.48
CA LEU A 361 -15.81 -9.35 9.63
C LEU A 361 -15.22 -7.94 9.56
N PHE A 362 -14.87 -7.43 8.37
CA PHE A 362 -14.49 -6.02 8.21
C PHE A 362 -15.65 -5.06 8.55
N LEU A 363 -16.89 -5.37 8.16
CA LEU A 363 -18.07 -4.56 8.57
C LEU A 363 -18.26 -4.59 10.08
N LEU A 364 -18.12 -5.74 10.71
CA LEU A 364 -18.22 -5.85 12.17
C LEU A 364 -17.10 -5.07 12.89
N SER A 365 -15.94 -4.91 12.25
CA SER A 365 -14.80 -4.17 12.81
C SER A 365 -15.05 -2.67 12.94
N VAL A 366 -16.07 -2.11 12.30
CA VAL A 366 -16.52 -0.73 12.53
C VAL A 366 -16.82 -0.49 14.01
N SER A 367 -17.31 -1.50 14.72
CA SER A 367 -17.56 -1.42 16.16
C SER A 367 -16.31 -1.27 17.01
N LEU A 368 -15.12 -1.52 16.46
CA LEU A 368 -13.83 -1.34 17.12
C LEU A 368 -13.32 0.12 17.11
N ALA A 369 -14.03 1.03 16.42
CA ALA A 369 -13.63 2.43 16.29
C ALA A 369 -13.32 3.12 17.65
N PRO A 370 -14.07 2.88 18.74
CA PRO A 370 -13.78 3.48 20.05
C PRO A 370 -12.42 3.05 20.63
N LEU A 371 -11.84 1.93 20.16
CA LEU A 371 -10.57 1.40 20.64
C LEU A 371 -9.35 2.01 19.90
N LEU A 372 -9.58 2.75 18.81
CA LEU A 372 -8.50 3.28 18.00
C LEU A 372 -7.53 4.17 18.80
N GLY A 373 -8.06 4.97 19.73
CA GLY A 373 -7.27 5.83 20.60
C GLY A 373 -6.30 5.10 21.54
N MET A 374 -6.53 3.82 21.79
CA MET A 374 -5.66 2.99 22.63
C MET A 374 -4.50 2.35 21.87
N VAL A 375 -4.44 2.50 20.54
CA VAL A 375 -3.40 1.91 19.71
C VAL A 375 -2.35 2.97 19.36
N PRO A 376 -1.18 2.95 20.04
CA PRO A 376 -0.12 3.93 19.75
C PRO A 376 0.56 3.65 18.42
N ALA A 377 1.16 4.68 17.80
CA ALA A 377 1.99 4.51 16.62
C ALA A 377 3.14 3.51 16.85
N ALA A 378 3.66 3.45 18.08
CA ALA A 378 4.67 2.48 18.51
C ALA A 378 4.22 1.01 18.42
N ALA A 379 2.91 0.72 18.44
CA ALA A 379 2.38 -0.63 18.26
C ALA A 379 2.12 -0.99 16.78
N THR A 380 1.78 -0.02 15.95
CA THR A 380 1.52 -0.23 14.52
C THR A 380 2.79 -0.16 13.66
N ALA A 381 3.77 0.64 14.05
CA ALA A 381 5.02 0.80 13.34
C ALA A 381 5.82 -0.51 13.15
N PRO A 382 5.89 -1.43 14.13
CA PRO A 382 6.49 -2.75 13.94
C PRO A 382 5.89 -3.55 12.78
N VAL A 383 4.59 -3.40 12.54
CA VAL A 383 3.91 -4.08 11.43
C VAL A 383 4.35 -3.50 10.09
N LEU A 384 4.49 -2.17 9.98
CA LEU A 384 5.03 -1.52 8.77
C LEU A 384 6.43 -2.03 8.45
N ILE A 385 7.29 -2.18 9.46
CA ILE A 385 8.64 -2.73 9.30
C ILE A 385 8.57 -4.15 8.75
N MET A 386 7.68 -5.00 9.30
CA MET A 386 7.54 -6.39 8.84
C MET A 386 6.97 -6.50 7.43
N VAL A 387 5.96 -5.68 7.10
CA VAL A 387 5.43 -5.62 5.73
C VAL A 387 6.51 -5.18 4.74
N GLY A 388 7.30 -4.17 5.10
CA GLY A 388 8.43 -3.74 4.29
C GLY A 388 9.44 -4.87 4.02
N ILE A 389 9.78 -5.67 5.04
CA ILE A 389 10.65 -6.85 4.92
C ILE A 389 10.03 -7.90 4.00
N MET A 390 8.73 -8.17 4.15
CA MET A 390 8.02 -9.17 3.32
C MET A 390 7.98 -8.74 1.84
N MET A 391 7.76 -7.46 1.56
CA MET A 391 7.78 -6.92 0.19
C MET A 391 9.19 -6.93 -0.43
N ALA A 392 10.23 -6.83 0.41
CA ALA A 392 11.63 -6.91 -0.04
C ALA A 392 12.15 -8.35 -0.20
N SER A 393 11.33 -9.38 0.00
CA SER A 393 11.76 -10.80 -0.06
C SER A 393 12.41 -11.19 -1.39
N ASP A 394 11.98 -10.59 -2.50
CA ASP A 394 12.46 -10.92 -3.85
C ASP A 394 13.82 -10.28 -4.19
N ILE A 395 14.50 -9.64 -3.22
CA ILE A 395 15.80 -8.99 -3.44
C ILE A 395 16.88 -9.97 -3.91
N GLY A 396 16.78 -11.23 -3.50
CA GLY A 396 17.68 -12.32 -3.92
C GLY A 396 17.51 -12.74 -5.39
N ASP A 397 16.39 -12.41 -6.00
CA ASP A 397 16.07 -12.76 -7.39
C ASP A 397 16.64 -11.74 -8.40
N ILE A 398 17.23 -10.65 -7.94
CA ILE A 398 17.90 -9.67 -8.78
C ILE A 398 19.33 -10.14 -9.04
N ASP A 399 19.71 -10.26 -10.31
CA ASP A 399 21.08 -10.59 -10.69
C ASP A 399 22.02 -9.39 -10.47
N TRP A 400 22.55 -9.30 -9.27
CA TRP A 400 23.46 -8.23 -8.85
C TRP A 400 24.84 -8.26 -9.55
N ARG A 401 25.19 -9.37 -10.20
CA ARG A 401 26.45 -9.49 -10.95
C ARG A 401 26.34 -8.89 -12.34
N ASN A 402 25.14 -8.83 -12.88
CA ASN A 402 24.86 -8.22 -14.18
C ASN A 402 24.55 -6.73 -14.00
N LEU A 403 25.44 -5.84 -14.37
CA LEU A 403 25.26 -4.40 -14.26
C LEU A 403 24.08 -3.86 -15.07
N GLU A 404 23.68 -4.53 -16.17
CA GLU A 404 22.50 -4.14 -16.94
C GLU A 404 21.20 -4.27 -16.10
N VAL A 405 21.19 -5.16 -15.12
CA VAL A 405 20.09 -5.43 -14.20
C VAL A 405 20.28 -4.68 -12.87
N ALA A 406 21.49 -4.76 -12.31
CA ALA A 406 21.78 -4.24 -10.99
C ALA A 406 21.66 -2.72 -10.89
N VAL A 407 22.16 -1.98 -11.90
CA VAL A 407 22.18 -0.51 -11.86
C VAL A 407 20.76 0.07 -11.84
N PRO A 408 19.85 -0.25 -12.77
CA PRO A 408 18.48 0.26 -12.70
C PRO A 408 17.75 -0.15 -11.42
N ALA A 409 17.92 -1.40 -10.99
CA ALA A 409 17.28 -1.91 -9.78
C ALA A 409 17.77 -1.16 -8.53
N TYR A 410 19.08 -0.98 -8.39
CA TYR A 410 19.67 -0.27 -7.25
C TYR A 410 19.18 1.18 -7.17
N PHE A 411 19.23 1.92 -8.29
CA PHE A 411 18.77 3.29 -8.32
C PHE A 411 17.27 3.41 -8.00
N THR A 412 16.43 2.50 -8.52
CA THR A 412 15.01 2.46 -8.19
C THR A 412 14.79 2.38 -6.68
N MET A 413 15.40 1.39 -6.02
CA MET A 413 15.22 1.13 -4.59
C MET A 413 15.80 2.26 -3.72
N MET A 414 17.03 2.70 -4.03
CA MET A 414 17.72 3.71 -3.20
C MET A 414 17.03 5.07 -3.30
N ILE A 415 16.61 5.49 -4.50
CA ILE A 415 15.92 6.77 -4.65
C ILE A 415 14.56 6.77 -3.97
N MET A 416 13.81 5.67 -4.02
CA MET A 416 12.55 5.56 -3.26
C MET A 416 12.77 5.80 -1.77
N CYS A 417 13.78 5.16 -1.21
CA CYS A 417 14.06 5.20 0.22
C CYS A 417 14.68 6.53 0.67
N PHE A 418 15.79 6.95 0.05
CA PHE A 418 16.54 8.14 0.45
C PHE A 418 15.95 9.44 -0.09
N GLY A 419 15.33 9.41 -1.27
CA GLY A 419 14.60 10.54 -1.84
C GLY A 419 13.24 10.74 -1.17
N TYR A 420 12.81 9.82 -0.31
CA TYR A 420 11.51 9.83 0.36
C TYR A 420 10.35 9.99 -0.62
N ASN A 421 10.51 9.42 -1.83
CA ASN A 421 9.57 9.59 -2.94
C ASN A 421 9.54 8.37 -3.85
N ILE A 422 8.43 7.63 -3.82
CA ILE A 422 8.23 6.44 -4.66
C ILE A 422 8.20 6.82 -6.15
N ALA A 423 7.56 7.95 -6.51
CA ALA A 423 7.44 8.37 -7.90
C ALA A 423 8.80 8.64 -8.55
N ASP A 424 9.70 9.31 -7.83
CA ASP A 424 11.03 9.62 -8.33
C ASP A 424 11.89 8.37 -8.45
N GLY A 425 11.72 7.41 -7.53
CA GLY A 425 12.39 6.13 -7.61
C GLY A 425 11.97 5.31 -8.85
N ILE A 426 10.66 5.23 -9.13
CA ILE A 426 10.15 4.60 -10.34
C ILE A 426 10.69 5.32 -11.58
N ALA A 427 10.59 6.64 -11.61
CA ALA A 427 11.04 7.45 -12.75
C ALA A 427 12.53 7.22 -13.06
N ILE A 428 13.38 7.30 -12.04
CA ILE A 428 14.83 7.07 -12.20
C ILE A 428 15.11 5.64 -12.61
N GLY A 429 14.38 4.65 -12.11
CA GLY A 429 14.51 3.26 -12.53
C GLY A 429 14.31 3.07 -14.03
N PHE A 430 13.26 3.65 -14.60
CA PHE A 430 12.99 3.61 -16.04
C PHE A 430 14.06 4.34 -16.84
N ILE A 431 14.49 5.53 -16.41
CA ILE A 431 15.54 6.32 -17.06
C ILE A 431 16.86 5.54 -17.05
N MET A 432 17.27 5.00 -15.90
CA MET A 432 18.53 4.25 -15.77
C MET A 432 18.50 2.96 -16.58
N PHE A 433 17.37 2.25 -16.64
CA PHE A 433 17.25 1.09 -17.49
C PHE A 433 17.45 1.44 -18.98
N SER A 434 16.79 2.48 -19.45
CA SER A 434 16.92 2.95 -20.83
C SER A 434 18.34 3.44 -21.14
N PHE A 435 18.94 4.17 -20.20
CA PHE A 435 20.33 4.65 -20.32
C PHE A 435 21.35 3.52 -20.38
N VAL A 436 21.25 2.52 -19.51
CA VAL A 436 22.16 1.36 -19.48
C VAL A 436 22.05 0.58 -20.78
N LYS A 437 20.82 0.32 -21.27
CA LYS A 437 20.61 -0.35 -22.57
C LYS A 437 21.17 0.43 -23.76
N LEU A 438 21.07 1.75 -23.73
CA LEU A 438 21.67 2.63 -24.73
C LEU A 438 23.20 2.55 -24.68
N ALA A 439 23.80 2.62 -23.47
CA ALA A 439 25.24 2.59 -23.26
C ALA A 439 25.91 1.28 -23.73
N VAL A 440 25.20 0.15 -23.59
CA VAL A 440 25.66 -1.18 -24.04
C VAL A 440 25.36 -1.43 -25.53
N GLY A 441 24.68 -0.50 -26.22
CA GLY A 441 24.30 -0.66 -27.62
C GLY A 441 23.08 -1.56 -27.86
N LYS A 442 22.33 -1.91 -26.83
CA LYS A 442 21.14 -2.78 -26.87
C LYS A 442 19.83 -1.99 -26.88
N TRP A 443 19.81 -0.82 -27.51
CA TRP A 443 18.62 0.05 -27.52
C TRP A 443 17.39 -0.62 -28.14
N THR A 444 17.58 -1.55 -29.07
CA THR A 444 16.48 -2.29 -29.72
C THR A 444 15.74 -3.22 -28.77
N GLU A 445 16.37 -3.66 -27.67
CA GLU A 445 15.74 -4.49 -26.64
C GLU A 445 14.79 -3.71 -25.74
N VAL A 446 14.86 -2.37 -25.73
CA VAL A 446 13.96 -1.53 -24.94
C VAL A 446 12.64 -1.39 -25.67
N SER A 447 11.54 -1.79 -25.02
CA SER A 447 10.20 -1.67 -25.63
C SER A 447 9.83 -0.19 -25.87
N TRP A 448 8.95 0.04 -26.83
CA TRP A 448 8.48 1.40 -27.16
C TRP A 448 7.82 2.08 -25.95
N LEU A 449 7.09 1.31 -25.15
CA LEU A 449 6.43 1.79 -23.93
C LEU A 449 7.45 2.27 -22.90
N VAL A 450 8.50 1.47 -22.65
CA VAL A 450 9.56 1.83 -21.70
C VAL A 450 10.33 3.05 -22.18
N ARG A 451 10.60 3.19 -23.50
CA ARG A 451 11.22 4.39 -24.09
C ARG A 451 10.35 5.62 -23.87
N GLY A 452 9.05 5.50 -24.13
CA GLY A 452 8.08 6.60 -23.92
C GLY A 452 8.01 7.04 -22.46
N LEU A 453 7.91 6.09 -21.52
CA LEU A 453 7.91 6.38 -20.09
C LEU A 453 9.22 7.03 -19.62
N SER A 454 10.38 6.51 -20.07
CA SER A 454 11.68 7.06 -19.72
C SER A 454 11.86 8.49 -20.24
N ALA A 455 11.45 8.75 -21.50
CA ALA A 455 11.50 10.10 -22.07
C ALA A 455 10.60 11.07 -21.32
N MET A 456 9.40 10.64 -20.97
CA MET A 456 8.46 11.45 -20.18
C MET A 456 9.00 11.77 -18.79
N PHE A 457 9.54 10.78 -18.07
CA PHE A 457 10.13 11.01 -16.76
C PHE A 457 11.38 11.89 -16.83
N LEU A 458 12.18 11.74 -17.87
CA LEU A 458 13.33 12.63 -18.11
C LEU A 458 12.87 14.08 -18.34
N LEU A 459 11.84 14.29 -19.16
CA LEU A 459 11.25 15.61 -19.38
C LEU A 459 10.72 16.21 -18.08
N ARG A 460 10.12 15.40 -17.20
CA ARG A 460 9.68 15.85 -15.86
C ARG A 460 10.85 16.41 -15.06
N PHE A 461 11.97 15.70 -14.98
CA PHE A 461 13.14 16.18 -14.23
C PHE A 461 13.76 17.42 -14.87
N VAL A 462 13.84 17.47 -16.21
CA VAL A 462 14.30 18.68 -16.92
C VAL A 462 13.39 19.86 -16.61
N PHE A 463 12.07 19.68 -16.60
CA PHE A 463 11.11 20.73 -16.27
C PHE A 463 11.31 21.25 -14.83
N MET A 464 11.57 20.34 -13.85
CA MET A 464 11.87 20.70 -12.46
C MET A 464 13.18 21.49 -12.28
N LEU A 465 14.09 21.46 -13.26
CA LEU A 465 15.32 22.28 -13.22
C LEU A 465 15.06 23.76 -13.62
N PHE A 466 13.97 24.03 -14.33
CA PHE A 466 13.66 25.37 -14.85
C PHE A 466 12.51 26.06 -14.11
N TYR A 467 11.80 25.35 -13.26
CA TYR A 467 10.69 25.81 -12.43
C TYR A 467 10.82 25.37 -10.98
#